data_38e3c6327078a159f3e7047fedc37715
#
_entry.id   38e3c6327078a159f3e7047fedc37715
#
_cell.length_a   1.000
_cell.length_b   1.000
_cell.length_c   1.000
_cell.angle_alpha   90.00
_cell.angle_beta   90.00
_cell.angle_gamma   90.00
#
_symmetry.space_group_name_H-M   'P 1'
#
loop_
_entity.id
_entity.type
_entity.pdbx_description
1 polymer ?
#
loop_
_entity_poly.entity_id
_entity_poly.type
_entity_poly.pdbx_seq_one_letter_code
_entity_poly.pdbx_strand_id
1 'polypeptide(L)'
;MYKFDPHGEPLDSAFRAIAIDQLDEALSDLAQPDTSGRSIVHEARRRTKKLRGLLRLVRPGFPGFDRENDALRDAAASLSHLRDREVRRETLRALAKWRPVSLLERLLAGSTEPAAHDDAAPLAAFRERMVEVRARAGQWALSRPGLETLEAGVRRTYRTARRRMRKARDLHEPTRFHDWRKSNKNYGFTIDLLRKAAPDLLGDDVEVIDKLSNALGQHHDLVVLRVTAAQGHLPLSGPEQLMELDALIGERLGELEAEAFELGRQVYAERPAALTRRIMSYWKSA
;
A
#
# COMPACT_ATOMS: atom_id res chain seq x y z
N MET A 1 15.17 5.26 -9.88
CA MET A 1 15.03 3.80 -9.53
C MET A 1 14.77 3.64 -8.04
N TYR A 2 13.72 2.90 -7.61
CA TYR A 2 13.28 2.82 -6.19
C TYR A 2 14.02 1.72 -5.42
N LYS A 3 15.34 1.88 -5.22
CA LYS A 3 16.19 0.95 -4.43
C LYS A 3 17.42 1.67 -3.92
N PHE A 4 17.83 1.39 -2.68
CA PHE A 4 19.17 1.74 -2.19
C PHE A 4 20.22 0.78 -2.75
N ASP A 5 21.43 1.29 -2.97
CA ASP A 5 22.58 0.52 -3.42
C ASP A 5 23.63 0.52 -2.31
N PRO A 6 24.04 -0.66 -1.78
CA PRO A 6 25.07 -0.75 -0.76
C PRO A 6 26.42 -0.18 -1.20
N HIS A 7 26.76 -0.29 -2.51
CA HIS A 7 28.00 0.20 -3.11
C HIS A 7 27.83 1.59 -3.76
N GLY A 8 26.63 2.17 -3.65
CA GLY A 8 26.31 3.45 -4.28
C GLY A 8 26.73 4.66 -3.44
N GLU A 9 26.04 5.76 -3.73
CA GLU A 9 26.23 7.01 -3.00
C GLU A 9 25.92 6.88 -1.50
N PRO A 10 26.46 7.81 -0.66
CA PRO A 10 26.07 7.89 0.74
C PRO A 10 24.55 7.91 0.91
N LEU A 11 24.04 7.24 1.92
CA LEU A 11 22.62 7.00 2.10
C LEU A 11 21.77 8.27 2.11
N ASP A 12 22.32 9.37 2.62
CA ASP A 12 21.64 10.67 2.64
C ASP A 12 21.41 11.21 1.21
N SER A 13 22.42 11.08 0.34
CA SER A 13 22.31 11.44 -1.08
C SER A 13 21.37 10.51 -1.83
N ALA A 14 21.50 9.20 -1.61
CA ALA A 14 20.64 8.18 -2.20
C ALA A 14 19.17 8.37 -1.79
N PHE A 15 18.90 8.72 -0.53
CA PHE A 15 17.57 9.05 -0.03
C PHE A 15 16.92 10.20 -0.80
N ARG A 16 17.67 11.31 -0.98
CA ARG A 16 17.20 12.45 -1.77
C ARG A 16 16.98 12.08 -3.23
N ALA A 17 17.95 11.39 -3.83
CA ALA A 17 17.87 10.99 -5.23
C ALA A 17 16.64 10.11 -5.52
N ILE A 18 16.37 9.09 -4.69
CA ILE A 18 15.18 8.22 -4.81
C ILE A 18 13.90 9.03 -4.63
N ALA A 19 13.86 9.97 -3.68
CA ALA A 19 12.68 10.79 -3.44
C ALA A 19 12.40 11.70 -4.64
N ILE A 20 13.43 12.38 -5.16
CA ILE A 20 13.34 13.26 -6.32
C ILE A 20 12.89 12.49 -7.55
N ASP A 21 13.50 11.34 -7.85
CA ASP A 21 13.14 10.46 -8.96
C ASP A 21 11.65 10.05 -8.90
N GLN A 22 11.15 9.63 -7.73
CA GLN A 22 9.74 9.27 -7.59
C GLN A 22 8.79 10.46 -7.68
N LEU A 23 9.20 11.65 -7.29
CA LEU A 23 8.41 12.88 -7.42
C LEU A 23 8.36 13.34 -8.89
N ASP A 24 9.50 13.33 -9.58
CA ASP A 24 9.62 13.70 -10.99
C ASP A 24 8.84 12.73 -11.88
N GLU A 25 8.95 11.41 -11.62
CA GLU A 25 8.14 10.40 -12.30
C GLU A 25 6.62 10.61 -12.06
N ALA A 26 6.20 10.94 -10.82
CA ALA A 26 4.80 11.21 -10.54
C ALA A 26 4.27 12.45 -11.28
N LEU A 27 5.08 13.49 -11.39
CA LEU A 27 4.73 14.72 -12.12
C LEU A 27 4.73 14.49 -13.64
N SER A 28 5.65 13.66 -14.14
CA SER A 28 5.69 13.27 -15.57
C SER A 28 4.49 12.40 -15.95
N ASP A 29 4.11 11.42 -15.11
CA ASP A 29 2.93 10.57 -15.35
C ASP A 29 1.64 11.42 -15.49
N LEU A 30 1.54 12.54 -14.75
CA LEU A 30 0.41 13.47 -14.82
C LEU A 30 0.41 14.37 -16.08
N ALA A 31 1.54 14.52 -16.75
CA ALA A 31 1.66 15.37 -17.93
C ALA A 31 1.41 14.62 -19.24
N GLN A 32 1.40 13.28 -19.21
CA GLN A 32 1.21 12.44 -20.38
C GLN A 32 -0.27 12.09 -20.55
N PRO A 33 -0.81 12.10 -21.78
CA PRO A 33 -2.12 11.54 -22.05
C PRO A 33 -2.10 10.04 -21.72
N ASP A 34 -3.20 9.52 -21.20
CA ASP A 34 -3.34 8.10 -20.80
C ASP A 34 -3.29 7.18 -22.03
N THR A 35 -2.09 6.93 -22.52
CA THR A 35 -1.83 6.03 -23.68
C THR A 35 -1.51 4.60 -23.25
N SER A 36 -1.32 4.36 -21.93
CA SER A 36 -0.84 3.08 -21.40
C SER A 36 -1.95 2.15 -20.90
N GLY A 37 -3.22 2.59 -20.91
CA GLY A 37 -4.36 1.86 -20.34
C GLY A 37 -4.28 1.67 -18.83
N ARG A 38 -3.33 2.34 -18.17
CA ARG A 38 -3.24 2.40 -16.70
C ARG A 38 -3.77 3.75 -16.26
N SER A 39 -4.77 3.72 -15.38
CA SER A 39 -5.32 4.96 -14.81
C SER A 39 -4.20 5.82 -14.20
N ILE A 40 -4.08 7.07 -14.66
CA ILE A 40 -3.16 8.10 -14.12
C ILE A 40 -3.31 8.18 -12.60
N VAL A 41 -4.53 8.08 -12.11
CA VAL A 41 -4.86 8.05 -10.67
C VAL A 41 -4.17 6.87 -9.98
N HIS A 42 -4.16 5.68 -10.61
CA HIS A 42 -3.50 4.50 -10.03
C HIS A 42 -1.99 4.72 -9.88
N GLU A 43 -1.32 5.21 -10.92
CA GLU A 43 0.12 5.47 -10.89
C GLU A 43 0.49 6.58 -9.88
N ALA A 44 -0.23 7.70 -9.87
CA ALA A 44 -0.04 8.77 -8.90
C ALA A 44 -0.12 8.26 -7.45
N ARG A 45 -1.14 7.43 -7.15
CA ARG A 45 -1.29 6.81 -5.82
C ARG A 45 -0.19 5.79 -5.53
N ARG A 46 0.28 5.03 -6.52
CA ARG A 46 1.40 4.09 -6.39
C ARG A 46 2.69 4.81 -6.03
N ARG A 47 3.03 5.89 -6.74
CA ARG A 47 4.21 6.74 -6.47
C ARG A 47 4.15 7.34 -5.07
N THR A 48 3.01 7.90 -4.68
CA THR A 48 2.83 8.46 -3.33
C THR A 48 3.01 7.40 -2.24
N LYS A 49 2.55 6.16 -2.44
CA LYS A 49 2.76 5.06 -1.49
C LYS A 49 4.24 4.70 -1.37
N LYS A 50 4.97 4.65 -2.49
CA LYS A 50 6.43 4.42 -2.50
C LYS A 50 7.17 5.52 -1.75
N LEU A 51 6.90 6.80 -2.04
CA LEU A 51 7.48 7.93 -1.32
C LEU A 51 7.23 7.83 0.19
N ARG A 52 6.00 7.57 0.60
CA ARG A 52 5.68 7.40 2.01
C ARG A 52 6.32 6.16 2.63
N GLY A 53 6.57 5.11 1.86
CA GLY A 53 7.35 3.94 2.25
C GLY A 53 8.81 4.33 2.55
N LEU A 54 9.43 5.06 1.63
CA LEU A 54 10.79 5.62 1.78
C LEU A 54 10.91 6.50 3.03
N LEU A 55 10.00 7.46 3.20
CA LEU A 55 9.99 8.34 4.38
C LEU A 55 9.86 7.55 5.69
N ARG A 56 9.05 6.49 5.71
CA ARG A 56 8.87 5.66 6.92
C ARG A 56 10.11 4.86 7.26
N LEU A 57 10.86 4.41 6.26
CA LEU A 57 12.13 3.72 6.48
C LEU A 57 13.15 4.66 7.13
N VAL A 58 13.28 5.88 6.62
CA VAL A 58 14.24 6.84 7.15
C VAL A 58 13.73 7.69 8.33
N ARG A 59 12.48 7.50 8.74
CA ARG A 59 11.84 8.29 9.83
C ARG A 59 12.71 8.47 11.09
N PRO A 60 13.47 7.45 11.56
CA PRO A 60 14.27 7.62 12.78
C PRO A 60 15.35 8.68 12.68
N GLY A 61 15.80 9.00 11.48
CA GLY A 61 16.83 10.01 11.22
C GLY A 61 16.35 11.19 10.36
N PHE A 62 15.08 11.27 9.99
CA PHE A 62 14.55 12.34 9.14
C PHE A 62 13.64 13.31 9.92
N PRO A 63 14.15 14.49 10.32
CA PRO A 63 13.37 15.48 11.08
C PRO A 63 12.13 15.98 10.36
N GLY A 64 12.15 16.06 9.02
CA GLY A 64 11.05 16.49 8.17
C GLY A 64 9.91 15.46 8.00
N PHE A 65 9.99 14.28 8.66
CA PHE A 65 9.09 13.17 8.40
C PHE A 65 7.60 13.51 8.51
N ASP A 66 7.17 14.13 9.61
CA ASP A 66 5.74 14.35 9.86
C ASP A 66 5.17 15.31 8.81
N ARG A 67 5.85 16.44 8.54
CA ARG A 67 5.47 17.41 7.50
C ARG A 67 5.32 16.77 6.13
N GLU A 68 6.35 16.05 5.67
CA GLU A 68 6.36 15.54 4.30
C GLU A 68 5.45 14.30 4.15
N ASN A 69 5.36 13.44 5.17
CA ASN A 69 4.41 12.33 5.16
C ASN A 69 2.94 12.81 5.16
N ASP A 70 2.64 13.92 5.86
CA ASP A 70 1.30 14.50 5.89
C ASP A 70 0.96 15.18 4.56
N ALA A 71 1.88 15.94 3.97
CA ALA A 71 1.70 16.51 2.64
C ALA A 71 1.41 15.43 1.57
N LEU A 72 2.16 14.34 1.57
CA LEU A 72 1.94 13.20 0.67
C LEU A 72 0.63 12.44 0.99
N ARG A 73 0.20 12.36 2.25
CA ARG A 73 -1.08 11.78 2.64
C ARG A 73 -2.22 12.61 2.06
N ASP A 74 -2.15 13.90 2.23
CA ASP A 74 -3.21 14.82 1.81
C ASP A 74 -3.27 14.93 0.28
N ALA A 75 -2.12 14.86 -0.42
CA ALA A 75 -2.09 14.70 -1.88
C ALA A 75 -2.81 13.40 -2.31
N ALA A 76 -2.52 12.26 -1.67
CA ALA A 76 -3.19 11.00 -2.02
C ALA A 76 -4.70 11.01 -1.70
N ALA A 77 -5.12 11.78 -0.69
CA ALA A 77 -6.53 11.90 -0.29
C ALA A 77 -7.37 12.61 -1.35
N SER A 78 -6.83 13.59 -2.07
CA SER A 78 -7.55 14.27 -3.17
C SER A 78 -7.98 13.32 -4.31
N LEU A 79 -7.29 12.19 -4.46
CA LEU A 79 -7.56 11.18 -5.49
C LEU A 79 -8.40 9.99 -4.99
N SER A 80 -8.91 9.99 -3.74
CA SER A 80 -9.52 8.79 -3.16
C SER A 80 -10.85 8.44 -3.83
N HIS A 81 -11.70 9.41 -4.05
CA HIS A 81 -13.04 9.22 -4.60
C HIS A 81 -13.06 8.77 -6.08
N LEU A 82 -11.99 9.06 -6.83
CA LEU A 82 -11.90 8.69 -8.24
C LEU A 82 -11.78 7.17 -8.45
N ARG A 83 -11.37 6.43 -7.43
CA ARG A 83 -11.15 4.99 -7.52
C ARG A 83 -12.26 4.13 -6.89
N ASP A 84 -13.11 4.67 -6.06
CA ASP A 84 -14.03 3.87 -5.23
C ASP A 84 -15.01 3.02 -6.05
N ARG A 85 -15.45 3.50 -7.23
CA ARG A 85 -16.32 2.74 -8.14
C ARG A 85 -15.59 1.61 -8.85
N GLU A 86 -14.38 1.88 -9.36
CA GLU A 86 -13.56 0.88 -10.05
C GLU A 86 -13.22 -0.28 -9.09
N VAL A 87 -12.75 0.04 -7.88
CA VAL A 87 -12.43 -0.95 -6.85
C VAL A 87 -13.66 -1.78 -6.49
N ARG A 88 -14.83 -1.14 -6.37
CA ARG A 88 -16.09 -1.85 -6.11
C ARG A 88 -16.39 -2.88 -7.19
N ARG A 89 -16.29 -2.50 -8.47
CA ARG A 89 -16.52 -3.40 -9.61
C ARG A 89 -15.50 -4.54 -9.66
N GLU A 90 -14.22 -4.22 -9.43
CA GLU A 90 -13.16 -5.22 -9.33
C GLU A 90 -13.43 -6.21 -8.18
N THR A 91 -13.89 -5.72 -7.02
CA THR A 91 -14.23 -6.55 -5.87
C THR A 91 -15.40 -7.47 -6.16
N LEU A 92 -16.46 -6.97 -6.82
CA LEU A 92 -17.59 -7.79 -7.26
C LEU A 92 -17.16 -8.87 -8.27
N ARG A 93 -16.30 -8.51 -9.24
CA ARG A 93 -15.73 -9.48 -10.19
C ARG A 93 -14.90 -10.56 -9.51
N ALA A 94 -14.07 -10.18 -8.55
CA ALA A 94 -13.26 -11.12 -7.79
C ALA A 94 -14.12 -12.08 -6.97
N LEU A 95 -15.19 -11.56 -6.35
CA LEU A 95 -16.14 -12.37 -5.60
C LEU A 95 -16.93 -13.33 -6.51
N ALA A 96 -17.37 -12.86 -7.68
CA ALA A 96 -18.05 -13.69 -8.68
C ALA A 96 -17.12 -14.78 -9.28
N LYS A 97 -15.84 -14.49 -9.45
CA LYS A 97 -14.85 -15.49 -9.88
C LYS A 97 -14.61 -16.54 -8.81
N TRP A 98 -14.62 -16.15 -7.53
CA TRP A 98 -14.45 -17.08 -6.41
C TRP A 98 -15.69 -17.98 -6.24
N ARG A 99 -16.90 -17.39 -6.29
CA ARG A 99 -18.16 -18.13 -6.25
C ARG A 99 -19.18 -17.48 -7.20
N PRO A 100 -19.42 -18.09 -8.37
CA PRO A 100 -20.40 -17.56 -9.33
C PRO A 100 -21.83 -17.82 -8.82
N VAL A 101 -22.55 -16.72 -8.58
CA VAL A 101 -23.99 -16.74 -8.23
C VAL A 101 -24.73 -15.66 -9.00
N SER A 102 -26.00 -15.90 -9.30
CA SER A 102 -26.84 -15.00 -10.11
C SER A 102 -26.97 -13.58 -9.54
N LEU A 103 -26.89 -13.43 -8.22
CA LEU A 103 -26.87 -12.11 -7.58
C LEU A 103 -25.68 -11.26 -8.05
N LEU A 104 -24.48 -11.83 -8.04
CA LEU A 104 -23.25 -11.10 -8.44
C LEU A 104 -23.24 -10.76 -9.92
N GLU A 105 -23.78 -11.64 -10.78
CA GLU A 105 -23.96 -11.38 -12.22
C GLU A 105 -24.88 -10.17 -12.44
N ARG A 106 -26.02 -10.12 -11.73
CA ARG A 106 -26.96 -8.97 -11.81
C ARG A 106 -26.33 -7.68 -11.31
N LEU A 107 -25.59 -7.71 -10.19
CA LEU A 107 -24.88 -6.55 -9.67
C LEU A 107 -23.80 -6.02 -10.64
N LEU A 108 -23.09 -6.92 -11.31
CA LEU A 108 -22.11 -6.56 -12.32
C LEU A 108 -22.76 -5.98 -13.59
N ALA A 109 -23.86 -6.55 -14.05
CA ALA A 109 -24.63 -6.04 -15.19
C ALA A 109 -25.25 -4.67 -14.91
N GLY A 110 -25.74 -4.45 -13.69
CA GLY A 110 -26.29 -3.15 -13.25
C GLY A 110 -25.23 -2.09 -12.92
N SER A 111 -23.97 -2.48 -12.86
CA SER A 111 -22.83 -1.55 -12.67
C SER A 111 -22.45 -0.93 -14.01
N THR A 112 -23.16 0.10 -14.45
CA THR A 112 -22.81 0.85 -15.67
C THR A 112 -21.39 1.37 -15.62
N GLU A 113 -20.73 1.45 -16.80
CA GLU A 113 -19.43 2.12 -16.95
C GLU A 113 -19.45 3.50 -16.29
N PRO A 114 -18.40 3.87 -15.58
CA PRO A 114 -18.35 5.20 -14.98
C PRO A 114 -18.51 6.24 -16.07
N ALA A 115 -19.48 7.13 -15.92
CA ALA A 115 -19.50 8.35 -16.71
C ALA A 115 -18.14 9.04 -16.54
N ALA A 116 -17.59 9.56 -17.64
CA ALA A 116 -16.34 10.32 -17.58
C ALA A 116 -16.46 11.37 -16.46
N HIS A 117 -15.66 11.20 -15.44
CA HIS A 117 -15.62 12.17 -14.33
C HIS A 117 -14.69 13.30 -14.74
N ASP A 118 -15.02 14.51 -14.32
CA ASP A 118 -14.06 15.59 -14.37
C ASP A 118 -12.99 15.36 -13.30
N ASP A 119 -11.98 14.58 -13.68
CA ASP A 119 -10.82 14.27 -12.86
C ASP A 119 -9.82 15.43 -12.81
N ALA A 120 -10.05 16.49 -13.58
CA ALA A 120 -9.09 17.58 -13.79
C ALA A 120 -8.78 18.33 -12.48
N ALA A 121 -9.80 18.70 -11.70
CA ALA A 121 -9.60 19.46 -10.47
C ALA A 121 -8.88 18.63 -9.37
N PRO A 122 -9.24 17.37 -9.08
CA PRO A 122 -8.49 16.49 -8.16
C PRO A 122 -7.04 16.24 -8.60
N LEU A 123 -6.80 16.03 -9.90
CA LEU A 123 -5.46 15.82 -10.45
C LEU A 123 -4.62 17.09 -10.37
N ALA A 124 -5.22 18.27 -10.64
CA ALA A 124 -4.55 19.56 -10.49
C ALA A 124 -4.12 19.80 -9.02
N ALA A 125 -5.03 19.58 -8.06
CA ALA A 125 -4.73 19.71 -6.64
C ALA A 125 -3.65 18.71 -6.17
N PHE A 126 -3.66 17.49 -6.69
CA PHE A 126 -2.59 16.52 -6.44
C PHE A 126 -1.26 17.02 -6.99
N ARG A 127 -1.24 17.49 -8.26
CA ARG A 127 -0.04 18.00 -8.91
C ARG A 127 0.58 19.17 -8.15
N GLU A 128 -0.20 20.14 -7.73
CA GLU A 128 0.25 21.29 -6.96
C GLU A 128 0.99 20.87 -5.68
N ARG A 129 0.39 19.97 -4.91
CA ARG A 129 1.02 19.42 -3.68
C ARG A 129 2.29 18.65 -3.97
N MET A 130 2.34 17.88 -5.07
CA MET A 130 3.54 17.16 -5.45
C MET A 130 4.68 18.10 -5.86
N VAL A 131 4.38 19.22 -6.55
CA VAL A 131 5.34 20.27 -6.88
C VAL A 131 5.91 20.91 -5.61
N GLU A 132 5.08 21.23 -4.63
CA GLU A 132 5.53 21.76 -3.34
C GLU A 132 6.46 20.80 -2.60
N VAL A 133 6.10 19.50 -2.54
CA VAL A 133 6.97 18.47 -1.91
C VAL A 133 8.28 18.37 -2.68
N ARG A 134 8.23 18.40 -4.02
CA ARG A 134 9.41 18.33 -4.88
C ARG A 134 10.38 19.49 -4.66
N ALA A 135 9.86 20.71 -4.51
CA ALA A 135 10.68 21.89 -4.25
C ALA A 135 11.48 21.77 -2.93
N ARG A 136 10.91 21.07 -1.94
CA ARG A 136 11.59 20.87 -0.64
C ARG A 136 12.51 19.65 -0.62
N ALA A 137 12.25 18.65 -1.46
CA ALA A 137 12.96 17.36 -1.42
C ALA A 137 14.47 17.48 -1.63
N GLY A 138 14.94 18.46 -2.41
CA GLY A 138 16.36 18.75 -2.61
C GLY A 138 17.12 19.12 -1.33
N GLN A 139 16.41 19.58 -0.29
CA GLN A 139 16.98 19.99 0.99
C GLN A 139 16.77 18.94 2.10
N TRP A 140 16.20 17.79 1.78
CA TRP A 140 16.01 16.74 2.78
C TRP A 140 17.35 16.17 3.24
N ALA A 141 17.56 16.12 4.55
CA ALA A 141 18.77 15.64 5.16
C ALA A 141 18.47 14.74 6.35
N LEU A 142 19.31 13.74 6.57
CA LEU A 142 19.25 12.90 7.75
C LEU A 142 20.04 13.53 8.90
N SER A 143 19.49 13.51 10.08
CA SER A 143 20.12 14.02 11.32
C SER A 143 20.96 12.98 12.04
N ARG A 144 21.08 11.76 11.49
CA ARG A 144 21.83 10.62 12.03
C ARG A 144 22.56 9.89 10.90
N PRO A 145 23.64 9.12 11.22
CA PRO A 145 24.28 8.28 10.24
C PRO A 145 23.28 7.39 9.49
N GLY A 146 23.43 7.29 8.17
CA GLY A 146 22.50 6.60 7.30
C GLY A 146 22.25 5.15 7.69
N LEU A 147 23.32 4.40 8.03
CA LEU A 147 23.21 2.99 8.42
C LEU A 147 22.41 2.80 9.71
N GLU A 148 22.61 3.65 10.72
CA GLU A 148 21.83 3.62 11.96
C GLU A 148 20.36 3.96 11.69
N THR A 149 20.11 4.90 10.79
CA THR A 149 18.77 5.28 10.35
C THR A 149 18.06 4.11 9.68
N LEU A 150 18.74 3.40 8.76
CA LEU A 150 18.18 2.20 8.11
C LEU A 150 17.88 1.09 9.12
N GLU A 151 18.84 0.78 10.00
CA GLU A 151 18.66 -0.26 11.02
C GLU A 151 17.44 0.02 11.90
N ALA A 152 17.34 1.25 12.40
CA ALA A 152 16.20 1.67 13.22
C ALA A 152 14.88 1.65 12.44
N GLY A 153 14.90 2.03 11.17
CA GLY A 153 13.75 2.01 10.26
C GLY A 153 13.26 0.60 9.95
N VAL A 154 14.14 -0.32 9.60
CA VAL A 154 13.83 -1.74 9.38
C VAL A 154 13.20 -2.33 10.63
N ARG A 155 13.85 -2.17 11.79
CA ARG A 155 13.34 -2.66 13.08
C ARG A 155 11.95 -2.11 13.40
N ARG A 156 11.73 -0.83 13.15
CA ARG A 156 10.47 -0.14 13.42
C ARG A 156 9.35 -0.65 12.51
N THR A 157 9.56 -0.72 11.20
CA THR A 157 8.54 -1.13 10.23
C THR A 157 8.12 -2.57 10.46
N TYR A 158 9.07 -3.48 10.60
CA TYR A 158 8.80 -4.89 10.90
C TYR A 158 8.09 -5.09 12.25
N ARG A 159 8.60 -4.50 13.34
CA ARG A 159 7.99 -4.60 14.67
C ARG A 159 6.55 -4.09 14.66
N THR A 160 6.28 -3.01 13.92
CA THR A 160 4.94 -2.44 13.82
C THR A 160 4.00 -3.40 13.10
N ALA A 161 4.40 -3.96 11.96
CA ALA A 161 3.58 -4.89 11.19
C ALA A 161 3.31 -6.19 11.99
N ARG A 162 4.32 -6.77 12.61
CA ARG A 162 4.19 -7.94 13.48
C ARG A 162 3.23 -7.70 14.65
N ARG A 163 3.28 -6.54 15.30
CA ARG A 163 2.36 -6.16 16.37
C ARG A 163 0.93 -5.99 15.87
N ARG A 164 0.75 -5.41 14.68
CA ARG A 164 -0.59 -5.23 14.07
C ARG A 164 -1.21 -6.56 13.68
N MET A 165 -0.44 -7.52 13.15
CA MET A 165 -0.90 -8.89 12.93
C MET A 165 -1.45 -9.51 14.23
N ARG A 166 -0.69 -9.42 15.33
CA ARG A 166 -1.15 -9.97 16.64
C ARG A 166 -2.47 -9.34 17.08
N LYS A 167 -2.58 -8.00 16.98
CA LYS A 167 -3.82 -7.29 17.30
C LYS A 167 -5.01 -7.71 16.42
N ALA A 168 -4.77 -7.95 15.12
CA ALA A 168 -5.81 -8.43 14.21
C ALA A 168 -6.28 -9.83 14.63
N ARG A 169 -5.33 -10.72 15.00
CA ARG A 169 -5.64 -12.07 15.49
C ARG A 169 -6.40 -12.07 16.82
N ASP A 170 -6.01 -11.20 17.74
CA ASP A 170 -6.56 -11.22 19.10
C ASP A 170 -7.95 -10.56 19.17
N LEU A 171 -8.27 -9.63 18.28
CA LEU A 171 -9.50 -8.82 18.31
C LEU A 171 -10.49 -9.13 17.17
N HIS A 172 -10.04 -9.72 16.05
CA HIS A 172 -10.85 -10.03 14.86
C HIS A 172 -11.72 -8.87 14.33
N GLU A 173 -11.28 -7.61 14.56
CA GLU A 173 -11.97 -6.41 14.08
C GLU A 173 -11.50 -6.00 12.69
N PRO A 174 -12.38 -5.64 11.73
CA PRO A 174 -12.00 -5.18 10.39
C PRO A 174 -10.99 -4.02 10.40
N THR A 175 -11.09 -3.13 11.38
CA THR A 175 -10.16 -2.00 11.58
C THR A 175 -8.73 -2.49 11.88
N ARG A 176 -8.57 -3.62 12.57
CA ARG A 176 -7.27 -4.20 12.89
C ARG A 176 -6.63 -4.84 11.67
N PHE A 177 -7.41 -5.52 10.83
CA PHE A 177 -6.94 -6.02 9.53
C PHE A 177 -6.50 -4.87 8.61
N HIS A 178 -7.27 -3.79 8.57
CA HIS A 178 -6.89 -2.59 7.82
C HIS A 178 -5.57 -1.98 8.32
N ASP A 179 -5.37 -1.88 9.61
CA ASP A 179 -4.12 -1.41 10.21
C ASP A 179 -2.94 -2.35 9.90
N TRP A 180 -3.18 -3.67 9.95
CA TRP A 180 -2.18 -4.66 9.59
C TRP A 180 -1.81 -4.54 8.11
N ARG A 181 -2.80 -4.47 7.21
CA ARG A 181 -2.60 -4.22 5.78
C ARG A 181 -1.69 -3.02 5.51
N LYS A 182 -1.99 -1.86 6.13
CA LYS A 182 -1.14 -0.66 6.01
C LYS A 182 0.30 -0.92 6.44
N SER A 183 0.47 -1.61 7.55
CA SER A 183 1.79 -1.88 8.11
C SER A 183 2.57 -2.93 7.30
N ASN A 184 1.89 -3.95 6.77
CA ASN A 184 2.48 -4.94 5.88
C ASN A 184 3.00 -4.30 4.58
N LYS A 185 2.19 -3.44 3.94
CA LYS A 185 2.63 -2.69 2.75
C LYS A 185 3.83 -1.80 3.03
N ASN A 186 3.90 -1.16 4.20
CA ASN A 186 5.06 -0.35 4.58
C ASN A 186 6.32 -1.20 4.77
N TYR A 187 6.18 -2.40 5.33
CA TYR A 187 7.28 -3.34 5.46
C TYR A 187 7.73 -3.87 4.09
N GLY A 188 6.80 -4.20 3.20
CA GLY A 188 7.11 -4.58 1.82
C GLY A 188 7.94 -3.50 1.08
N PHE A 189 7.54 -2.23 1.17
CA PHE A 189 8.35 -1.13 0.61
C PHE A 189 9.75 -1.03 1.25
N THR A 190 9.88 -1.33 2.55
CA THR A 190 11.18 -1.38 3.23
C THR A 190 12.08 -2.45 2.63
N ILE A 191 11.57 -3.67 2.42
CA ILE A 191 12.33 -4.77 1.84
C ILE A 191 12.66 -4.49 0.37
N ASP A 192 11.71 -3.98 -0.41
CA ASP A 192 11.97 -3.64 -1.82
C ASP A 192 13.06 -2.56 -1.97
N LEU A 193 13.10 -1.57 -1.08
CA LEU A 193 14.17 -0.56 -1.04
C LEU A 193 15.55 -1.16 -0.75
N LEU A 194 15.63 -2.22 0.04
CA LEU A 194 16.87 -2.84 0.48
C LEU A 194 17.25 -4.08 -0.36
N ARG A 195 16.44 -4.46 -1.35
CA ARG A 195 16.59 -5.72 -2.08
C ARG A 195 17.93 -5.86 -2.82
N LYS A 196 18.61 -4.77 -3.19
CA LYS A 196 19.93 -4.83 -3.81
C LYS A 196 21.03 -5.44 -2.92
N ALA A 197 20.86 -5.38 -1.60
CA ALA A 197 21.84 -5.93 -0.66
C ALA A 197 21.91 -7.47 -0.69
N ALA A 198 20.78 -8.14 -1.03
CA ALA A 198 20.72 -9.59 -1.19
C ALA A 198 19.53 -9.91 -2.12
N PRO A 199 19.69 -9.79 -3.46
CA PRO A 199 18.58 -9.85 -4.42
C PRO A 199 17.74 -11.12 -4.31
N ASP A 200 18.37 -12.29 -4.19
CA ASP A 200 17.68 -13.57 -4.13
C ASP A 200 16.96 -13.75 -2.79
N LEU A 201 17.68 -13.60 -1.68
CA LEU A 201 17.11 -13.82 -0.33
C LEU A 201 16.01 -12.83 0.02
N LEU A 202 16.18 -11.55 -0.31
CA LEU A 202 15.14 -10.52 -0.10
C LEU A 202 14.08 -10.55 -1.19
N GLY A 203 14.35 -11.20 -2.33
CA GLY A 203 13.37 -11.48 -3.37
C GLY A 203 12.28 -12.42 -2.89
N ASP A 204 12.65 -13.52 -2.25
CA ASP A 204 11.72 -14.49 -1.65
C ASP A 204 10.89 -13.83 -0.54
N ASP A 205 11.51 -13.03 0.32
CA ASP A 205 10.81 -12.24 1.34
C ASP A 205 9.74 -11.34 0.69
N VAL A 206 10.05 -10.66 -0.42
CA VAL A 206 9.11 -9.79 -1.15
C VAL A 206 7.91 -10.58 -1.68
N GLU A 207 8.14 -11.76 -2.26
CA GLU A 207 7.05 -12.57 -2.82
C GLU A 207 6.01 -12.96 -1.77
N VAL A 208 6.45 -13.41 -0.60
CA VAL A 208 5.54 -13.79 0.50
C VAL A 208 4.83 -12.56 1.07
N ILE A 209 5.54 -11.43 1.20
CA ILE A 209 4.96 -10.15 1.66
C ILE A 209 3.89 -9.66 0.68
N ASP A 210 4.10 -9.83 -0.63
CA ASP A 210 3.13 -9.43 -1.65
C ASP A 210 1.90 -10.33 -1.66
N LYS A 211 2.05 -11.65 -1.49
CA LYS A 211 0.91 -12.58 -1.29
C LYS A 211 0.08 -12.15 -0.08
N LEU A 212 0.70 -11.87 1.05
CA LEU A 212 0.04 -11.35 2.25
C LEU A 212 -0.63 -9.98 1.99
N SER A 213 0.03 -9.08 1.25
CA SER A 213 -0.53 -7.78 0.89
C SER A 213 -1.78 -7.91 0.02
N ASN A 214 -1.83 -8.92 -0.86
CA ASN A 214 -2.97 -9.20 -1.73
C ASN A 214 -4.15 -9.77 -0.92
N ALA A 215 -3.92 -10.76 -0.05
CA ALA A 215 -4.96 -11.31 0.82
C ALA A 215 -5.58 -10.22 1.71
N LEU A 216 -4.76 -9.42 2.40
CA LEU A 216 -5.22 -8.29 3.20
C LEU A 216 -5.86 -7.17 2.36
N GLY A 217 -5.49 -7.04 1.09
CA GLY A 217 -6.08 -6.13 0.12
C GLY A 217 -7.52 -6.53 -0.20
N GLN A 218 -7.72 -7.78 -0.63
CA GLN A 218 -9.03 -8.34 -0.93
C GLN A 218 -9.95 -8.29 0.29
N HIS A 219 -9.44 -8.66 1.48
CA HIS A 219 -10.18 -8.54 2.73
C HIS A 219 -10.71 -7.12 2.96
N HIS A 220 -9.84 -6.11 2.83
CA HIS A 220 -10.25 -4.71 2.99
C HIS A 220 -11.33 -4.29 1.98
N ASP A 221 -11.15 -4.66 0.71
CA ASP A 221 -12.05 -4.26 -0.37
C ASP A 221 -13.44 -4.92 -0.18
N LEU A 222 -13.50 -6.16 0.33
CA LEU A 222 -14.75 -6.83 0.72
C LEU A 222 -15.42 -6.16 1.94
N VAL A 223 -14.66 -5.73 2.95
CA VAL A 223 -15.22 -4.97 4.08
C VAL A 223 -15.84 -3.65 3.59
N VAL A 224 -15.18 -2.95 2.67
CA VAL A 224 -15.73 -1.73 2.06
C VAL A 224 -17.00 -2.03 1.26
N LEU A 225 -17.02 -3.12 0.47
CA LEU A 225 -18.20 -3.56 -0.29
C LEU A 225 -19.37 -3.86 0.65
N ARG A 226 -19.14 -4.58 1.77
CA ARG A 226 -20.14 -4.88 2.80
C ARG A 226 -20.78 -3.61 3.38
N VAL A 227 -19.95 -2.63 3.75
CA VAL A 227 -20.42 -1.33 4.27
C VAL A 227 -21.23 -0.59 3.21
N THR A 228 -20.77 -0.58 1.96
CA THR A 228 -21.47 0.06 0.83
C THR A 228 -22.83 -0.56 0.57
N ALA A 229 -22.94 -1.89 0.66
CA ALA A 229 -24.20 -2.62 0.54
C ALA A 229 -25.18 -2.27 1.67
N ALA A 230 -24.69 -2.29 2.91
CA ALA A 230 -25.49 -1.95 4.09
C ALA A 230 -26.02 -0.50 4.08
N GLN A 231 -25.29 0.41 3.43
CA GLN A 231 -25.72 1.81 3.23
C GLN A 231 -26.70 2.00 2.07
N GLY A 232 -27.11 0.94 1.37
CA GLY A 232 -28.03 1.01 0.24
C GLY A 232 -27.40 1.57 -1.06
N HIS A 233 -26.08 1.58 -1.17
CA HIS A 233 -25.37 2.10 -2.34
C HIS A 233 -25.11 1.05 -3.43
N LEU A 234 -25.75 -0.12 -3.32
CA LEU A 234 -25.78 -1.14 -4.37
C LEU A 234 -27.21 -1.36 -4.83
N PRO A 235 -27.45 -1.71 -6.12
CA PRO A 235 -28.78 -1.95 -6.68
C PRO A 235 -29.32 -3.33 -6.23
N LEU A 236 -29.55 -3.48 -4.93
CA LEU A 236 -30.16 -4.66 -4.32
C LEU A 236 -31.67 -4.48 -4.25
N SER A 237 -32.43 -5.53 -4.62
CA SER A 237 -33.89 -5.48 -4.71
C SER A 237 -34.59 -5.66 -3.35
N GLY A 238 -33.86 -5.89 -2.28
CA GLY A 238 -34.48 -6.06 -0.94
C GLY A 238 -33.52 -6.70 0.08
N PRO A 239 -34.02 -6.92 1.30
CA PRO A 239 -33.23 -7.43 2.41
C PRO A 239 -32.68 -8.85 2.16
N GLU A 240 -33.39 -9.69 1.42
CA GLU A 240 -32.95 -11.06 1.10
C GLU A 240 -31.64 -11.05 0.29
N GLN A 241 -31.56 -10.18 -0.73
CA GLN A 241 -30.32 -10.04 -1.52
C GLN A 241 -29.18 -9.44 -0.71
N LEU A 242 -29.49 -8.54 0.23
CA LEU A 242 -28.47 -8.02 1.14
C LEU A 242 -27.93 -9.12 2.05
N MET A 243 -28.79 -9.98 2.58
CA MET A 243 -28.39 -11.12 3.41
C MET A 243 -27.58 -12.15 2.61
N GLU A 244 -27.98 -12.44 1.35
CA GLU A 244 -27.23 -13.33 0.46
C GLU A 244 -25.80 -12.78 0.20
N LEU A 245 -25.70 -11.50 -0.15
CA LEU A 245 -24.42 -10.85 -0.39
C LEU A 245 -23.54 -10.81 0.88
N ASP A 246 -24.14 -10.52 2.04
CA ASP A 246 -23.45 -10.47 3.32
C ASP A 246 -22.89 -11.84 3.72
N ALA A 247 -23.64 -12.91 3.49
CA ALA A 247 -23.19 -14.29 3.74
C ALA A 247 -21.99 -14.67 2.84
N LEU A 248 -22.07 -14.36 1.53
CA LEU A 248 -20.97 -14.60 0.59
C LEU A 248 -19.70 -13.83 0.97
N ILE A 249 -19.85 -12.56 1.33
CA ILE A 249 -18.73 -11.73 1.79
C ILE A 249 -18.15 -12.32 3.07
N GLY A 250 -18.98 -12.71 4.03
CA GLY A 250 -18.57 -13.27 5.32
C GLY A 250 -17.73 -14.54 5.16
N GLU A 251 -18.17 -15.45 4.30
CA GLU A 251 -17.43 -16.69 4.00
C GLU A 251 -16.06 -16.39 3.37
N ARG A 252 -16.02 -15.50 2.36
CA ARG A 252 -14.75 -15.14 1.72
C ARG A 252 -13.81 -14.39 2.66
N LEU A 253 -14.31 -13.55 3.55
CA LEU A 253 -13.51 -12.90 4.58
C LEU A 253 -12.83 -13.92 5.49
N GLY A 254 -13.56 -14.95 5.94
CA GLY A 254 -12.99 -16.03 6.77
C GLY A 254 -11.84 -16.76 6.10
N GLU A 255 -11.96 -17.09 4.81
CA GLU A 255 -10.86 -17.71 4.04
C GLU A 255 -9.64 -16.79 3.93
N LEU A 256 -9.86 -15.50 3.61
CA LEU A 256 -8.79 -14.52 3.47
C LEU A 256 -8.08 -14.25 4.81
N GLU A 257 -8.80 -14.28 5.92
CA GLU A 257 -8.22 -14.17 7.25
C GLU A 257 -7.31 -15.36 7.58
N ALA A 258 -7.77 -16.58 7.29
CA ALA A 258 -6.97 -17.80 7.47
C ALA A 258 -5.70 -17.77 6.62
N GLU A 259 -5.82 -17.44 5.33
CA GLU A 259 -4.69 -17.26 4.40
C GLU A 259 -3.72 -16.19 4.89
N ALA A 260 -4.24 -15.01 5.28
CA ALA A 260 -3.42 -13.91 5.77
C ALA A 260 -2.64 -14.30 7.04
N PHE A 261 -3.25 -15.03 7.98
CA PHE A 261 -2.54 -15.48 9.18
C PHE A 261 -1.48 -16.53 8.87
N GLU A 262 -1.71 -17.43 7.90
CA GLU A 262 -0.69 -18.39 7.46
C GLU A 262 0.53 -17.67 6.87
N LEU A 263 0.31 -16.80 5.90
CA LEU A 263 1.36 -15.97 5.29
C LEU A 263 2.04 -15.06 6.33
N GLY A 264 1.25 -14.49 7.23
CA GLY A 264 1.76 -13.63 8.29
C GLY A 264 2.65 -14.36 9.29
N ARG A 265 2.41 -15.65 9.58
CA ARG A 265 3.32 -16.47 10.39
C ARG A 265 4.68 -16.64 9.72
N GLN A 266 4.71 -16.82 8.40
CA GLN A 266 5.94 -16.92 7.62
C GLN A 266 6.69 -15.58 7.63
N VAL A 267 6.03 -14.47 7.23
CA VAL A 267 6.62 -13.12 7.14
C VAL A 267 7.15 -12.64 8.48
N TYR A 268 6.44 -12.92 9.59
CA TYR A 268 6.77 -12.38 10.92
C TYR A 268 7.31 -13.44 11.90
N ALA A 269 7.92 -14.50 11.40
CA ALA A 269 8.50 -15.59 12.19
C ALA A 269 9.62 -15.09 13.12
N GLU A 270 10.54 -14.30 12.58
CA GLU A 270 11.72 -13.83 13.30
C GLU A 270 11.37 -12.80 14.41
N ARG A 271 12.25 -12.74 15.43
CA ARG A 271 12.23 -11.60 16.36
C ARG A 271 12.75 -10.34 15.64
N PRO A 272 12.20 -9.15 15.92
CA PRO A 272 12.59 -7.91 15.21
C PRO A 272 14.11 -7.64 15.23
N ALA A 273 14.78 -7.94 16.34
CA ALA A 273 16.22 -7.75 16.43
C ALA A 273 17.01 -8.76 15.58
N ALA A 274 16.55 -10.00 15.44
CA ALA A 274 17.19 -11.03 14.63
C ALA A 274 17.05 -10.70 13.14
N LEU A 275 15.84 -10.39 12.67
CA LEU A 275 15.60 -9.94 11.31
C LEU A 275 16.45 -8.72 10.96
N THR A 276 16.48 -7.72 11.84
CA THR A 276 17.25 -6.49 11.57
C THR A 276 18.73 -6.81 11.41
N ARG A 277 19.32 -7.64 12.30
CA ARG A 277 20.71 -8.07 12.16
C ARG A 277 20.96 -8.81 10.84
N ARG A 278 20.07 -9.72 10.45
CA ARG A 278 20.16 -10.45 9.19
C ARG A 278 20.20 -9.50 7.98
N ILE A 279 19.25 -8.58 7.89
CA ILE A 279 19.19 -7.60 6.78
C ILE A 279 20.43 -6.69 6.79
N MET A 280 20.85 -6.22 7.95
CA MET A 280 22.03 -5.35 8.05
C MET A 280 23.34 -6.10 7.79
N SER A 281 23.43 -7.42 8.03
CA SER A 281 24.59 -8.22 7.60
C SER A 281 24.68 -8.29 6.08
N TYR A 282 23.56 -8.50 5.37
CA TYR A 282 23.53 -8.45 3.90
C TYR A 282 24.01 -7.11 3.37
N TRP A 283 23.55 -6.02 3.98
CA TRP A 283 23.96 -4.67 3.60
C TRP A 283 25.47 -4.42 3.74
N LYS A 284 26.09 -5.01 4.76
CA LYS A 284 27.53 -4.84 5.03
C LYS A 284 28.41 -5.79 4.21
N SER A 285 27.84 -6.87 3.69
CA SER A 285 28.56 -7.90 2.93
C SER A 285 28.40 -7.73 1.42
N ALA A 286 27.44 -6.93 0.99
CA ALA A 286 27.24 -6.56 -0.40
C ALA A 286 28.31 -5.56 -0.81
#